data_f9ca6d3fc909165bc51b69a6096516b7
#
_entry.id   f9ca6d3fc909165bc51b69a6096516b7
#
_cell.length_a   1.000
_cell.length_b   1.000
_cell.length_c   1.000
_cell.angle_alpha   90.00
_cell.angle_beta   90.00
_cell.angle_gamma   90.00
#
_symmetry.space_group_name_H-M   'P 1'
#
loop_
_entity.id
_entity.type
_entity.pdbx_description
1 polymer ?
#
loop_
_entity_poly.entity_id
_entity_poly.type
_entity_poly.pdbx_seq_one_letter_code
_entity_poly.pdbx_strand_id
1 'polypeptide(L)'
;MTGADIVAAARAQIGTPFVHQGRIPGKALDCAGLLVTVAAAIGAEYVDVAGYSRIPTGLLARVMESQPCLVRIKVAAATAGD
;
A
#
# COMPACT_ATOMS: atom_id res chain seq x y z
N MET A 1 -7.77 -0.23 15.43
CA MET A 1 -7.55 0.22 14.04
C MET A 1 -8.87 0.36 13.32
N THR A 2 -9.10 1.47 12.66
CA THR A 2 -10.33 1.75 11.92
C THR A 2 -10.00 2.17 10.49
N GLY A 3 -11.02 2.22 9.63
CA GLY A 3 -10.86 2.78 8.28
C GLY A 3 -10.37 4.22 8.30
N ALA A 4 -10.77 5.00 9.30
CA ALA A 4 -10.28 6.37 9.47
C ALA A 4 -8.77 6.42 9.76
N ASP A 5 -8.22 5.48 10.50
CA ASP A 5 -6.78 5.40 10.78
C ASP A 5 -6.00 5.11 9.50
N ILE A 6 -6.51 4.24 8.65
CA ILE A 6 -5.92 3.93 7.34
C ILE A 6 -5.94 5.16 6.45
N VAL A 7 -7.07 5.86 6.36
CA VAL A 7 -7.20 7.09 5.57
C VAL A 7 -6.23 8.17 6.07
N ALA A 8 -6.11 8.36 7.38
CA ALA A 8 -5.19 9.33 7.97
C ALA A 8 -3.73 9.01 7.63
N ALA A 9 -3.33 7.75 7.75
CA ALA A 9 -1.98 7.31 7.41
C ALA A 9 -1.67 7.51 5.92
N ALA A 10 -2.62 7.23 5.04
CA ALA A 10 -2.46 7.44 3.60
C ALA A 10 -2.38 8.93 3.26
N ARG A 11 -3.25 9.75 3.85
CA ARG A 11 -3.26 11.21 3.62
C ARG A 11 -1.97 11.88 4.10
N ALA A 12 -1.34 11.36 5.11
CA ALA A 12 -0.05 11.88 5.58
C ALA A 12 1.04 11.80 4.52
N GLN A 13 0.85 10.95 3.49
CA GLN A 13 1.80 10.79 2.40
C GLN A 13 1.48 11.65 1.17
N ILE A 14 0.43 12.45 1.20
CA ILE A 14 0.12 13.36 0.09
C ILE A 14 1.31 14.32 -0.13
N GLY A 15 1.74 14.45 -1.37
CA GLY A 15 2.91 15.24 -1.72
C GLY A 15 4.22 14.48 -1.76
N THR A 16 4.26 13.22 -1.32
CA THR A 16 5.45 12.38 -1.43
C THR A 16 5.74 12.08 -2.91
N PRO A 17 6.96 12.34 -3.42
CA PRO A 17 7.32 12.03 -4.79
C PRO A 17 7.20 10.55 -5.11
N PHE A 18 6.71 10.24 -6.32
CA PHE A 18 6.70 8.87 -6.82
C PHE A 18 8.10 8.45 -7.24
N VAL A 19 8.59 7.35 -6.68
CA VAL A 19 9.85 6.74 -7.08
C VAL A 19 9.66 5.22 -7.15
N HIS A 20 10.00 4.61 -8.27
CA HIS A 20 9.87 3.17 -8.44
C HIS A 20 10.61 2.42 -7.34
N GLN A 21 9.92 1.50 -6.68
CA GLN A 21 10.40 0.74 -5.52
C GLN A 21 10.78 1.63 -4.32
N GLY A 22 10.27 2.86 -4.26
CA GLY A 22 10.53 3.78 -3.15
C GLY A 22 9.89 3.30 -1.85
N ARG A 23 10.62 3.44 -0.74
CA ARG A 23 10.20 2.99 0.60
C ARG A 23 10.55 4.01 1.69
N ILE A 24 10.66 5.28 1.33
CA ILE A 24 11.01 6.36 2.27
C ILE A 24 9.81 7.29 2.44
N PRO A 25 9.04 7.15 3.53
CA PRO A 25 7.86 8.00 3.76
C PRO A 25 8.21 9.49 3.67
N GLY A 26 7.38 10.24 2.96
CA GLY A 26 7.56 11.67 2.75
C GLY A 26 8.60 12.04 1.70
N LYS A 27 9.40 11.11 1.21
CA LYS A 27 10.50 11.39 0.27
C LYS A 27 10.43 10.60 -1.02
N ALA A 28 10.11 9.30 -0.96
CA ALA A 28 10.13 8.44 -2.14
C ALA A 28 9.25 7.22 -1.91
N LEU A 29 8.11 7.13 -2.59
CA LEU A 29 7.21 5.98 -2.54
C LEU A 29 6.66 5.67 -3.92
N ASP A 30 6.45 4.39 -4.20
CA ASP A 30 5.56 3.95 -5.27
C ASP A 30 4.24 3.43 -4.65
N CYS A 31 3.34 2.85 -5.46
CA CYS A 31 2.06 2.37 -4.94
C CYS A 31 2.23 1.28 -3.88
N ALA A 32 3.16 0.35 -4.07
CA ALA A 32 3.46 -0.67 -3.07
C ALA A 32 4.09 -0.06 -1.82
N GLY A 33 4.98 0.93 -1.98
CA GLY A 33 5.58 1.67 -0.88
C GLY A 33 4.56 2.41 -0.03
N LEU A 34 3.54 2.98 -0.66
CA LEU A 34 2.43 3.62 0.05
C LEU A 34 1.70 2.60 0.93
N LEU A 35 1.38 1.43 0.40
CA LEU A 35 0.70 0.38 1.16
C LEU A 35 1.55 -0.12 2.33
N VAL A 36 2.85 -0.32 2.12
CA VAL A 36 3.77 -0.71 3.19
C VAL A 36 3.82 0.36 4.27
N THR A 37 3.90 1.63 3.90
CA THR A 37 3.92 2.75 4.84
C THR A 37 2.65 2.79 5.68
N VAL A 38 1.49 2.64 5.05
CA VAL A 38 0.19 2.63 5.77
C VAL A 38 0.12 1.42 6.71
N ALA A 39 0.48 0.22 6.23
CA ALA A 39 0.47 -0.99 7.06
C ALA A 39 1.36 -0.84 8.28
N ALA A 40 2.57 -0.30 8.13
CA ALA A 40 3.48 -0.05 9.23
C ALA A 40 2.89 0.95 10.24
N ALA A 41 2.25 2.02 9.75
CA ALA A 41 1.69 3.06 10.60
C ALA A 41 0.53 2.56 11.47
N ILE A 42 -0.25 1.60 10.98
CA ILE A 42 -1.41 1.04 11.71
C ILE A 42 -1.09 -0.29 12.40
N GLY A 43 0.16 -0.77 12.32
CA GLY A 43 0.57 -2.03 12.94
C GLY A 43 0.06 -3.29 12.25
N ALA A 44 -0.35 -3.23 10.99
CA ALA A 44 -0.81 -4.39 10.24
C ALA A 44 0.37 -5.25 9.76
N GLU A 45 0.15 -6.56 9.67
CA GLU A 45 1.13 -7.46 9.07
C GLU A 45 1.23 -7.23 7.57
N TYR A 46 2.45 -7.18 7.05
CA TYR A 46 2.70 -7.05 5.62
C TYR A 46 4.00 -7.74 5.23
N VAL A 47 4.10 -8.10 3.97
CA VAL A 47 5.33 -8.61 3.37
C VAL A 47 5.75 -7.62 2.29
N ASP A 48 6.91 -6.99 2.48
CA ASP A 48 7.46 -6.07 1.48
C ASP A 48 8.14 -6.87 0.37
N VAL A 49 8.19 -6.29 -0.83
CA VAL A 49 8.76 -6.91 -2.00
C VAL A 49 9.58 -5.88 -2.79
N ALA A 50 10.64 -6.34 -3.42
CA ALA A 50 11.49 -5.53 -4.28
C ALA A 50 11.75 -6.27 -5.60
N GLY A 51 12.36 -5.59 -6.56
CA GLY A 51 12.73 -6.21 -7.82
C GLY A 51 11.61 -6.33 -8.85
N TYR A 52 10.43 -5.79 -8.59
CA TYR A 52 9.34 -5.82 -9.57
C TYR A 52 9.56 -4.77 -10.67
N SER A 53 9.01 -5.05 -11.86
CA SER A 53 9.14 -4.21 -13.04
C SER A 53 8.23 -2.97 -12.96
N ARG A 54 8.64 -1.88 -13.63
CA ARG A 54 7.76 -0.73 -13.91
C ARG A 54 6.63 -1.09 -14.87
N ILE A 55 6.87 -2.05 -15.74
CA ILE A 55 5.87 -2.54 -16.70
C ILE A 55 5.01 -3.58 -16.02
N PRO A 56 3.67 -3.50 -16.11
CA PRO A 56 2.79 -4.47 -15.48
C PRO A 56 3.05 -5.89 -15.99
N THR A 57 3.37 -6.81 -15.08
CA THR A 57 3.62 -8.22 -15.37
C THR A 57 2.67 -9.15 -14.61
N GLY A 58 1.77 -8.59 -13.79
CA GLY A 58 0.93 -9.36 -12.87
C GLY A 58 1.60 -9.74 -11.56
N LEU A 59 2.92 -9.54 -11.42
CA LEU A 59 3.64 -9.87 -10.19
C LEU A 59 3.14 -9.04 -9.01
N LEU A 60 2.97 -7.74 -9.20
CA LEU A 60 2.53 -6.85 -8.14
C LEU A 60 1.11 -7.22 -7.65
N ALA A 61 0.21 -7.57 -8.57
CA ALA A 61 -1.13 -8.04 -8.21
C ALA A 61 -1.07 -9.31 -7.36
N ARG A 62 -0.19 -10.26 -7.71
CA ARG A 62 0.00 -11.48 -6.91
C ARG A 62 0.55 -11.19 -5.53
N VAL A 63 1.48 -10.25 -5.44
CA VAL A 63 2.03 -9.81 -4.15
C VAL A 63 0.93 -9.19 -3.30
N MET A 64 0.07 -8.37 -3.87
CA MET A 64 -1.07 -7.77 -3.17
C MET A 64 -2.04 -8.85 -2.65
N GLU A 65 -2.36 -9.84 -3.48
CA GLU A 65 -3.23 -10.95 -3.08
C GLU A 65 -2.63 -11.82 -1.97
N SER A 66 -1.30 -11.87 -1.86
CA SER A 66 -0.60 -12.64 -0.83
C SER A 66 -0.46 -11.92 0.50
N GLN A 67 -0.81 -10.64 0.59
CA GLN A 67 -0.65 -9.88 1.84
C GLN A 67 -1.62 -10.36 2.92
N PRO A 68 -1.13 -10.65 4.14
CA PRO A 68 -1.97 -11.19 5.21
C PRO A 68 -3.03 -10.20 5.70
N CYS A 69 -2.81 -8.89 5.53
CA CYS A 69 -3.73 -7.85 5.98
C CYS A 69 -4.76 -7.43 4.94
N LEU A 70 -4.71 -7.99 3.72
CA LEU A 70 -5.60 -7.62 2.63
C LEU A 70 -6.60 -8.73 2.33
N VAL A 71 -7.84 -8.34 2.08
CA VAL A 71 -8.93 -9.24 1.69
C VAL A 71 -9.55 -8.71 0.41
N ARG A 72 -9.74 -9.58 -0.58
CA ARG A 72 -10.41 -9.21 -1.83
C ARG A 72 -11.90 -8.97 -1.57
N ILE A 73 -12.40 -7.82 -2.02
CA ILE A 73 -13.81 -7.47 -1.94
C ILE A 73 -14.32 -6.99 -3.30
N LYS A 74 -15.63 -6.94 -3.45
CA LYS A 74 -16.26 -6.30 -4.62
C LYS A 74 -16.18 -4.78 -4.48
N VAL A 75 -15.97 -4.08 -5.58
CA VAL A 75 -15.89 -2.60 -5.58
C VAL A 75 -17.13 -1.98 -4.95
N ALA A 76 -18.32 -2.54 -5.21
CA ALA A 76 -19.57 -2.04 -4.64
C ALA A 76 -19.63 -2.12 -3.10
N ALA A 77 -18.78 -2.94 -2.47
CA ALA A 77 -18.69 -3.07 -1.01
C ALA A 77 -17.58 -2.22 -0.39
N ALA A 78 -16.82 -1.47 -1.20
CA ALA A 78 -15.70 -0.68 -0.71
C ALA A 78 -16.17 0.49 0.16
N THR A 79 -15.47 0.71 1.27
CA THR A 79 -15.69 1.84 2.19
C THR A 79 -14.36 2.50 2.52
N ALA A 80 -14.41 3.61 3.28
CA ALA A 80 -13.21 4.34 3.68
C ALA A 80 -12.22 3.42 4.42
N GLY A 81 -10.98 3.42 3.97
CA GLY A 81 -9.90 2.59 4.52
C GLY A 81 -9.72 1.24 3.82
N ASP A 82 -10.55 0.94 2.83
CA ASP A 82 -10.44 -0.30 2.06
C ASP A 82 -9.40 -0.24 0.93
#